data_2c5c81ce19c6a6e0bdcc8aa2ead26b0e
#
_entry.id   2c5c81ce19c6a6e0bdcc8aa2ead26b0e
#
_cell.length_a   1.000
_cell.length_b   1.000
_cell.length_c   1.000
_cell.angle_alpha   90.00
_cell.angle_beta   90.00
_cell.angle_gamma   90.00
#
_symmetry.space_group_name_H-M   'P 1'
#
loop_
_entity.id
_entity.type
_entity.pdbx_description
1 polymer ?
#
loop_
_entity_poly.entity_id
_entity_poly.type
_entity_poly.pdbx_seq_one_letter_code
_entity_poly.pdbx_strand_id
1 'polypeptide(L)'
;IVYLGDTARVPYGAKSHETIVRYTLQTGAILRGFDPKLLVIACNTASAHGLQALQAASACPVLGVIEPGAEAAAALPGPVGVLGTLATVQSGAYEAAIRHRRPDAIIHSVACPLLVGLAAEGWLEDPITEAVCRRYLNQLSFEVKHVVLGCTHYPLLLPSLNRARPGTAWIDSGTVAAQAVESMLRSIGFRTESARGPLRVLLTDASSRLQTVGETFLGEPLGRLEVVEL
;
A
#
# COMPACT_ATOMS: atom_id res chain seq x y z
N ILE A 1 4.66 -10.95 14.20
CA ILE A 1 3.92 -10.54 13.00
C ILE A 1 3.85 -11.72 12.04
N VAL A 2 2.68 -11.95 11.41
CA VAL A 2 2.51 -12.87 10.29
C VAL A 2 2.23 -12.02 9.05
N TYR A 3 3.09 -12.10 8.04
CA TYR A 3 2.92 -11.46 6.74
C TYR A 3 2.50 -12.52 5.72
N LEU A 4 1.50 -12.22 4.91
CA LEU A 4 1.12 -13.06 3.78
C LEU A 4 1.20 -12.25 2.49
N GLY A 5 2.07 -12.69 1.58
CA GLY A 5 2.22 -12.16 0.23
C GLY A 5 1.52 -13.06 -0.79
N ASP A 6 0.51 -12.53 -1.48
CA ASP A 6 -0.18 -13.24 -2.56
C ASP A 6 0.59 -13.11 -3.89
N THR A 7 1.76 -13.70 -3.90
CA THR A 7 2.79 -13.55 -4.93
C THR A 7 2.46 -14.28 -6.23
N ALA A 8 1.68 -15.34 -6.16
CA ALA A 8 1.21 -16.08 -7.34
C ALA A 8 0.20 -15.29 -8.20
N ARG A 9 -0.46 -14.26 -7.63
CA ARG A 9 -1.59 -13.59 -8.29
C ARG A 9 -1.38 -12.09 -8.53
N VAL A 10 -0.18 -11.58 -8.28
CA VAL A 10 0.19 -10.18 -8.60
C VAL A 10 0.25 -9.94 -10.12
N PRO A 11 0.07 -8.70 -10.59
CA PRO A 11 -0.30 -7.51 -9.85
C PRO A 11 -1.84 -7.39 -9.65
N TYR A 12 -2.28 -6.87 -8.50
CA TYR A 12 -3.71 -6.63 -8.23
C TYR A 12 -4.27 -5.43 -8.98
N GLY A 13 -3.44 -4.45 -9.28
CA GLY A 13 -3.84 -3.16 -9.83
C GLY A 13 -4.50 -3.17 -11.21
N ALA A 14 -4.48 -4.30 -11.92
CA ALA A 14 -5.11 -4.49 -13.23
C ALA A 14 -6.30 -5.47 -13.18
N LYS A 15 -6.71 -5.93 -11.99
CA LYS A 15 -7.80 -6.91 -11.83
C LYS A 15 -9.13 -6.23 -11.57
N SER A 16 -10.24 -6.95 -11.84
CA SER A 16 -11.59 -6.47 -11.55
C SER A 16 -11.86 -6.38 -10.04
N HIS A 17 -12.84 -5.59 -9.66
CA HIS A 17 -13.32 -5.44 -8.29
C HIS A 17 -13.61 -6.81 -7.65
N GLU A 18 -14.40 -7.65 -8.30
CA GLU A 18 -14.83 -8.96 -7.79
C GLU A 18 -13.62 -9.89 -7.55
N THR A 19 -12.63 -9.83 -8.44
CA THR A 19 -11.42 -10.62 -8.32
C THR A 19 -10.58 -10.16 -7.13
N ILE A 20 -10.43 -8.83 -6.95
CA ILE A 20 -9.68 -8.25 -5.82
C ILE A 20 -10.36 -8.60 -4.48
N VAL A 21 -11.68 -8.46 -4.40
CA VAL A 21 -12.47 -8.83 -3.20
C VAL A 21 -12.27 -10.31 -2.87
N ARG A 22 -12.45 -11.18 -3.86
CA ARG A 22 -12.26 -12.64 -3.67
C ARG A 22 -10.86 -12.97 -3.15
N TYR A 23 -9.81 -12.39 -3.73
CA TYR A 23 -8.44 -12.62 -3.31
C TYR A 23 -8.17 -12.09 -1.90
N THR A 24 -8.70 -10.92 -1.56
CA THR A 24 -8.61 -10.36 -0.22
C THR A 24 -9.26 -11.26 0.83
N LEU A 25 -10.43 -11.84 0.52
CA LEU A 25 -11.11 -12.76 1.42
C LEU A 25 -10.35 -14.09 1.59
N GLN A 26 -9.77 -14.63 0.53
CA GLN A 26 -8.98 -15.85 0.57
C GLN A 26 -7.70 -15.67 1.42
N THR A 27 -6.94 -14.60 1.19
CA THR A 27 -5.75 -14.29 2.00
C THR A 27 -6.12 -14.01 3.45
N GLY A 28 -7.21 -13.29 3.68
CA GLY A 28 -7.76 -13.04 5.01
C GLY A 28 -8.18 -14.33 5.73
N ALA A 29 -8.72 -15.32 5.02
CA ALA A 29 -9.11 -16.61 5.60
C ALA A 29 -7.90 -17.36 6.18
N ILE A 30 -6.76 -17.38 5.47
CA ILE A 30 -5.51 -17.97 5.98
C ILE A 30 -5.03 -17.22 7.22
N LEU A 31 -4.98 -15.89 7.17
CA LEU A 31 -4.47 -15.10 8.29
C LEU A 31 -5.34 -15.23 9.55
N ARG A 32 -6.66 -15.40 9.41
CA ARG A 32 -7.55 -15.66 10.55
C ARG A 32 -7.21 -16.95 11.30
N GLY A 33 -6.60 -17.94 10.63
CA GLY A 33 -6.12 -19.17 11.27
C GLY A 33 -5.01 -18.96 12.32
N PHE A 34 -4.41 -17.77 12.37
CA PHE A 34 -3.39 -17.40 13.36
C PHE A 34 -3.96 -16.61 14.55
N ASP A 35 -5.28 -16.51 14.70
CA ASP A 35 -5.96 -15.74 15.76
C ASP A 35 -5.40 -14.30 15.90
N PRO A 36 -5.45 -13.49 14.85
CA PRO A 36 -4.84 -12.16 14.85
C PRO A 36 -5.63 -11.18 15.71
N LYS A 37 -4.93 -10.34 16.45
CA LYS A 37 -5.52 -9.21 17.20
C LYS A 37 -5.98 -8.09 16.27
N LEU A 38 -5.35 -7.98 15.11
CA LEU A 38 -5.62 -6.99 14.08
C LEU A 38 -5.18 -7.56 12.73
N LEU A 39 -6.01 -7.42 11.71
CA LEU A 39 -5.64 -7.65 10.31
C LEU A 39 -5.32 -6.32 9.64
N VAL A 40 -4.27 -6.30 8.81
CA VAL A 40 -3.88 -5.12 8.04
C VAL A 40 -3.85 -5.47 6.56
N ILE A 41 -4.62 -4.75 5.75
CA ILE A 41 -4.52 -4.83 4.30
C ILE A 41 -3.48 -3.80 3.84
N ALA A 42 -2.24 -4.24 3.66
CA ALA A 42 -1.13 -3.35 3.29
C ALA A 42 -1.18 -2.90 1.81
N CYS A 43 -1.84 -3.66 0.93
CA CYS A 43 -2.01 -3.31 -0.47
C CYS A 43 -3.10 -2.25 -0.65
N ASN A 44 -2.77 -1.13 -1.31
CA ASN A 44 -3.73 -0.05 -1.59
C ASN A 44 -4.91 -0.53 -2.45
N THR A 45 -4.64 -1.34 -3.47
CA THR A 45 -5.68 -1.91 -4.33
C THR A 45 -6.62 -2.84 -3.55
N ALA A 46 -6.07 -3.73 -2.73
CA ALA A 46 -6.88 -4.62 -1.88
C ALA A 46 -7.65 -3.82 -0.82
N SER A 47 -7.06 -2.77 -0.24
CA SER A 47 -7.75 -1.88 0.70
C SER A 47 -8.92 -1.15 0.05
N ALA A 48 -8.73 -0.63 -1.16
CA ALA A 48 -9.77 0.11 -1.87
C ALA A 48 -11.00 -0.74 -2.22
N HIS A 49 -10.82 -2.01 -2.46
CA HIS A 49 -11.88 -2.90 -2.95
C HIS A 49 -12.35 -3.94 -1.94
N GLY A 50 -11.45 -4.47 -1.10
CA GLY A 50 -11.71 -5.64 -0.25
C GLY A 50 -11.89 -5.34 1.23
N LEU A 51 -11.63 -4.10 1.69
CA LEU A 51 -11.65 -3.77 3.12
C LEU A 51 -12.99 -4.10 3.78
N GLN A 52 -14.10 -3.61 3.22
CA GLN A 52 -15.43 -3.80 3.80
C GLN A 52 -15.82 -5.28 3.85
N ALA A 53 -15.51 -6.03 2.77
CA ALA A 53 -15.79 -7.46 2.73
C ALA A 53 -14.98 -8.25 3.77
N LEU A 54 -13.70 -7.91 3.95
CA LEU A 54 -12.87 -8.56 4.96
C LEU A 54 -13.28 -8.17 6.39
N GLN A 55 -13.68 -6.91 6.64
CA GLN A 55 -14.23 -6.47 7.92
C GLN A 55 -15.49 -7.28 8.30
N ALA A 56 -16.42 -7.45 7.35
CA ALA A 56 -17.64 -8.23 7.57
C ALA A 56 -17.35 -9.73 7.82
N ALA A 57 -16.23 -10.25 7.30
CA ALA A 57 -15.85 -11.66 7.45
C ALA A 57 -14.90 -11.93 8.63
N SER A 58 -14.49 -10.92 9.40
CA SER A 58 -13.46 -11.04 10.45
C SER A 58 -14.01 -10.73 11.83
N ALA A 59 -13.62 -11.53 12.83
CA ALA A 59 -13.96 -11.28 14.23
C ALA A 59 -13.06 -10.22 14.89
N CYS A 60 -11.85 -10.01 14.37
CA CYS A 60 -10.94 -8.97 14.83
C CYS A 60 -11.05 -7.71 13.96
N PRO A 61 -10.59 -6.55 14.45
CA PRO A 61 -10.51 -5.34 13.66
C PRO A 61 -9.70 -5.53 12.39
N VAL A 62 -10.09 -4.84 11.30
CA VAL A 62 -9.34 -4.83 10.03
C VAL A 62 -9.05 -3.39 9.63
N LEU A 63 -7.76 -3.08 9.42
CA LEU A 63 -7.28 -1.79 8.95
C LEU A 63 -6.84 -1.89 7.49
N GLY A 64 -7.28 -0.93 6.66
CA GLY A 64 -6.74 -0.70 5.33
C GLY A 64 -5.81 0.51 5.30
N VAL A 65 -4.98 0.64 4.28
CA VAL A 65 -4.00 1.74 4.17
C VAL A 65 -4.58 3.03 3.55
N ILE A 66 -5.79 2.98 2.99
CA ILE A 66 -6.42 4.16 2.34
C ILE A 66 -6.76 5.24 3.37
N GLU A 67 -7.47 4.87 4.45
CA GLU A 67 -7.91 5.81 5.46
C GLU A 67 -6.76 6.58 6.14
N PRO A 68 -5.68 5.93 6.63
CA PRO A 68 -4.53 6.65 7.18
C PRO A 68 -3.84 7.56 6.16
N GLY A 69 -3.70 7.10 4.91
CA GLY A 69 -3.12 7.90 3.84
C GLY A 69 -3.96 9.13 3.49
N ALA A 70 -5.28 8.98 3.47
CA ALA A 70 -6.23 10.08 3.22
C ALA A 70 -6.26 11.08 4.38
N GLU A 71 -6.19 10.60 5.62
CA GLU A 71 -6.13 11.45 6.81
C GLU A 71 -4.87 12.33 6.80
N ALA A 72 -3.71 11.73 6.55
CA ALA A 72 -2.46 12.47 6.43
C ALA A 72 -2.51 13.52 5.29
N ALA A 73 -3.11 13.17 4.15
CA ALA A 73 -3.27 14.08 3.02
C ALA A 73 -4.26 15.21 3.31
N ALA A 74 -5.38 14.92 3.97
CA ALA A 74 -6.41 15.90 4.29
C ALA A 74 -5.93 16.95 5.30
N ALA A 75 -4.97 16.61 6.16
CA ALA A 75 -4.39 17.53 7.14
C ALA A 75 -3.46 18.59 6.51
N LEU A 76 -3.05 18.41 5.25
CA LEU A 76 -2.10 19.28 4.57
C LEU A 76 -2.84 20.34 3.72
N PRO A 77 -2.30 21.57 3.60
CA PRO A 77 -2.94 22.62 2.82
C PRO A 77 -2.80 22.41 1.31
N GLY A 78 -3.67 23.06 0.54
CA GLY A 78 -3.63 23.09 -0.92
C GLY A 78 -4.12 21.82 -1.60
N PRO A 79 -3.91 21.73 -2.94
CA PRO A 79 -4.28 20.56 -3.72
C PRO A 79 -3.43 19.32 -3.37
N VAL A 80 -4.06 18.15 -3.40
CA VAL A 80 -3.43 16.86 -3.12
C VAL A 80 -3.31 16.03 -4.40
N GLY A 81 -2.15 15.45 -4.62
CA GLY A 81 -1.94 14.40 -5.62
C GLY A 81 -2.12 13.01 -5.03
N VAL A 82 -2.65 12.09 -5.82
CA VAL A 82 -2.68 10.66 -5.49
C VAL A 82 -2.11 9.88 -6.67
N LEU A 83 -1.00 9.18 -6.46
CA LEU A 83 -0.50 8.21 -7.44
C LEU A 83 -0.97 6.82 -7.01
N GLY A 84 -1.57 6.07 -7.91
CA GLY A 84 -2.08 4.74 -7.60
C GLY A 84 -2.00 3.78 -8.78
N THR A 85 -2.36 2.53 -8.55
CA THR A 85 -2.64 1.61 -9.64
C THR A 85 -3.93 2.01 -10.36
N LEU A 86 -4.18 1.43 -11.53
CA LEU A 86 -5.43 1.69 -12.25
C LEU A 86 -6.66 1.41 -11.39
N ALA A 87 -6.73 0.22 -10.77
CA ALA A 87 -7.87 -0.16 -9.92
C ALA A 87 -7.99 0.74 -8.68
N THR A 88 -6.88 1.14 -8.04
CA THR A 88 -6.92 2.06 -6.89
C THR A 88 -7.51 3.43 -7.28
N VAL A 89 -7.08 4.00 -8.40
CA VAL A 89 -7.59 5.31 -8.85
C VAL A 89 -9.04 5.20 -9.29
N GLN A 90 -9.39 4.17 -10.07
CA GLN A 90 -10.77 3.97 -10.53
C GLN A 90 -11.77 3.72 -9.41
N SER A 91 -11.33 3.20 -8.26
CA SER A 91 -12.20 3.01 -7.10
C SER A 91 -12.70 4.32 -6.48
N GLY A 92 -11.99 5.44 -6.68
CA GLY A 92 -12.28 6.71 -6.01
C GLY A 92 -12.09 6.70 -4.49
N ALA A 93 -11.51 5.63 -3.93
CA ALA A 93 -11.45 5.44 -2.47
C ALA A 93 -10.64 6.54 -1.76
N TYR A 94 -9.50 6.96 -2.32
CA TYR A 94 -8.72 8.07 -1.78
C TYR A 94 -9.48 9.39 -1.85
N GLU A 95 -10.10 9.68 -2.98
CA GLU A 95 -10.90 10.91 -3.18
C GLU A 95 -12.06 10.99 -2.19
N ALA A 96 -12.78 9.89 -2.01
CA ALA A 96 -13.88 9.80 -1.04
C ALA A 96 -13.38 10.01 0.40
N ALA A 97 -12.30 9.32 0.80
CA ALA A 97 -11.75 9.39 2.14
C ALA A 97 -11.14 10.77 2.46
N ILE A 98 -10.47 11.42 1.49
CA ILE A 98 -9.94 12.77 1.66
C ILE A 98 -11.08 13.80 1.77
N ARG A 99 -12.10 13.74 0.89
CA ARG A 99 -13.24 14.67 0.92
C ARG A 99 -14.12 14.48 2.13
N HIS A 100 -14.19 13.27 2.68
CA HIS A 100 -14.90 13.05 3.94
C HIS A 100 -14.30 13.90 5.08
N ARG A 101 -13.00 14.14 5.08
CA ARG A 101 -12.25 14.92 6.09
C ARG A 101 -12.08 16.38 5.71
N ARG A 102 -11.94 16.66 4.43
CA ARG A 102 -11.80 18.00 3.84
C ARG A 102 -12.69 18.11 2.60
N PRO A 103 -13.96 18.50 2.76
CA PRO A 103 -14.97 18.51 1.68
C PRO A 103 -14.60 19.35 0.45
N ASP A 104 -13.84 20.41 0.64
CA ASP A 104 -13.36 21.34 -0.38
C ASP A 104 -12.02 20.94 -1.01
N ALA A 105 -11.48 19.76 -0.68
CA ALA A 105 -10.19 19.33 -1.19
C ALA A 105 -10.17 19.21 -2.72
N ILE A 106 -9.19 19.84 -3.35
CA ILE A 106 -8.84 19.67 -4.76
C ILE A 106 -7.90 18.47 -4.83
N ILE A 107 -8.30 17.42 -5.54
CA ILE A 107 -7.57 16.16 -5.61
C ILE A 107 -7.29 15.82 -7.07
N HIS A 108 -6.02 15.48 -7.35
CA HIS A 108 -5.55 15.04 -8.65
C HIS A 108 -5.04 13.61 -8.56
N SER A 109 -5.83 12.65 -9.03
CA SER A 109 -5.43 11.24 -9.03
C SER A 109 -4.87 10.82 -10.38
N VAL A 110 -3.73 10.15 -10.37
CA VAL A 110 -3.04 9.66 -11.56
C VAL A 110 -2.77 8.16 -11.43
N ALA A 111 -3.27 7.39 -12.39
CA ALA A 111 -2.95 5.97 -12.49
C ALA A 111 -1.57 5.77 -13.10
N CYS A 112 -0.69 5.08 -12.36
CA CYS A 112 0.73 4.91 -12.71
C CYS A 112 1.11 3.42 -12.83
N PRO A 113 0.45 2.61 -13.70
CA PRO A 113 0.63 1.15 -13.72
C PRO A 113 2.07 0.72 -14.03
N LEU A 114 2.81 1.45 -14.87
CA LEU A 114 4.19 1.09 -15.22
C LEU A 114 5.16 1.18 -14.04
N LEU A 115 4.88 2.03 -13.04
CA LEU A 115 5.74 2.16 -11.86
C LEU A 115 5.83 0.87 -11.05
N VAL A 116 4.78 0.05 -11.04
CA VAL A 116 4.79 -1.27 -10.38
C VAL A 116 5.82 -2.19 -11.03
N GLY A 117 5.79 -2.28 -12.36
CA GLY A 117 6.74 -3.10 -13.11
C GLY A 117 8.19 -2.65 -12.93
N LEU A 118 8.46 -1.36 -13.03
CA LEU A 118 9.81 -0.80 -12.87
C LEU A 118 10.37 -1.09 -11.46
N ALA A 119 9.55 -0.92 -10.42
CA ALA A 119 9.94 -1.25 -9.06
C ALA A 119 10.20 -2.76 -8.88
N ALA A 120 9.32 -3.61 -9.45
CA ALA A 120 9.47 -5.06 -9.41
C ALA A 120 10.70 -5.55 -10.20
N GLU A 121 11.11 -4.85 -11.27
CA GLU A 121 12.36 -5.12 -12.00
C GLU A 121 13.61 -4.63 -11.26
N GLY A 122 13.46 -3.86 -10.17
CA GLY A 122 14.59 -3.25 -9.47
C GLY A 122 15.19 -2.04 -10.20
N TRP A 123 14.50 -1.47 -11.19
CA TRP A 123 14.95 -0.28 -11.92
C TRP A 123 14.62 0.98 -11.13
N LEU A 124 15.19 1.09 -9.92
CA LEU A 124 14.79 2.11 -8.96
C LEU A 124 15.34 3.51 -9.27
N GLU A 125 16.57 3.59 -9.77
CA GLU A 125 17.29 4.83 -10.09
C GLU A 125 17.72 4.91 -11.56
N ASP A 126 16.99 4.26 -12.44
CA ASP A 126 17.25 4.21 -13.86
C ASP A 126 16.69 5.45 -14.58
N PRO A 127 17.38 5.99 -15.62
CA PRO A 127 16.87 7.12 -16.42
C PRO A 127 15.52 6.85 -17.08
N ILE A 128 15.23 5.60 -17.46
CA ILE A 128 13.91 5.21 -18.00
C ILE A 128 12.85 5.38 -16.92
N THR A 129 13.13 4.94 -15.70
CA THR A 129 12.22 5.09 -14.56
C THR A 129 11.95 6.56 -14.26
N GLU A 130 12.97 7.41 -14.27
CA GLU A 130 12.79 8.85 -14.10
C GLU A 130 11.93 9.47 -15.22
N ALA A 131 12.15 9.08 -16.47
CA ALA A 131 11.35 9.57 -17.60
C ALA A 131 9.87 9.15 -17.46
N VAL A 132 9.60 7.91 -17.03
CA VAL A 132 8.24 7.42 -16.74
C VAL A 132 7.62 8.17 -15.57
N CYS A 133 8.35 8.36 -14.47
CA CYS A 133 7.90 9.18 -13.34
C CYS A 133 7.50 10.59 -13.80
N ARG A 134 8.36 11.27 -14.57
CA ARG A 134 8.10 12.60 -15.12
C ARG A 134 6.82 12.63 -15.97
N ARG A 135 6.61 11.61 -16.81
CA ARG A 135 5.42 11.50 -17.65
C ARG A 135 4.12 11.41 -16.82
N TYR A 136 4.13 10.67 -15.73
CA TYR A 136 2.97 10.60 -14.82
C TYR A 136 2.80 11.88 -14.00
N LEU A 137 3.86 12.40 -13.42
CA LEU A 137 3.83 13.58 -12.57
C LEU A 137 3.44 14.87 -13.31
N ASN A 138 3.70 14.94 -14.61
CA ASN A 138 3.25 16.05 -15.47
C ASN A 138 1.71 16.10 -15.64
N GLN A 139 0.98 15.07 -15.27
CA GLN A 139 -0.48 15.07 -15.23
C GLN A 139 -1.04 15.76 -13.98
N LEU A 140 -0.22 15.93 -12.96
CA LEU A 140 -0.59 16.69 -11.76
C LEU A 140 -0.47 18.21 -12.03
N SER A 141 -1.41 18.99 -11.50
CA SER A 141 -1.26 20.46 -11.48
C SER A 141 0.06 20.86 -10.80
N PHE A 142 0.66 21.94 -11.28
CA PHE A 142 1.89 22.50 -10.69
C PHE A 142 1.71 22.94 -9.23
N GLU A 143 0.48 23.25 -8.81
CA GLU A 143 0.12 23.64 -7.45
C GLU A 143 0.16 22.49 -6.45
N VAL A 144 0.09 21.24 -6.94
CA VAL A 144 0.17 20.05 -6.09
C VAL A 144 1.57 19.94 -5.49
N LYS A 145 1.67 20.06 -4.17
CA LYS A 145 2.92 19.94 -3.39
C LYS A 145 2.96 18.68 -2.54
N HIS A 146 1.80 18.10 -2.25
CA HIS A 146 1.64 16.91 -1.41
C HIS A 146 1.06 15.77 -2.23
N VAL A 147 1.74 14.63 -2.26
CA VAL A 147 1.37 13.50 -3.11
C VAL A 147 1.37 12.21 -2.31
N VAL A 148 0.24 11.52 -2.31
CA VAL A 148 0.09 10.19 -1.71
C VAL A 148 0.68 9.14 -2.65
N LEU A 149 1.55 8.30 -2.11
CA LEU A 149 2.04 7.09 -2.76
C LEU A 149 1.05 5.95 -2.48
N GLY A 150 0.01 5.86 -3.31
CA GLY A 150 -1.10 4.92 -3.21
C GLY A 150 -0.79 3.54 -3.82
N CYS A 151 0.44 3.09 -3.70
CA CYS A 151 0.88 1.74 -4.04
C CYS A 151 2.12 1.37 -3.23
N THR A 152 2.18 0.14 -2.74
CA THR A 152 3.29 -0.38 -1.92
C THR A 152 4.65 -0.36 -2.63
N HIS A 153 4.67 -0.37 -3.95
CA HIS A 153 5.90 -0.33 -4.74
C HIS A 153 6.50 1.08 -4.88
N TYR A 154 5.67 2.12 -4.79
CA TYR A 154 6.13 3.48 -5.16
C TYR A 154 7.15 4.09 -4.20
N PRO A 155 7.16 3.79 -2.88
CA PRO A 155 8.23 4.25 -2.00
C PRO A 155 9.64 3.83 -2.45
N LEU A 156 9.79 2.66 -3.10
CA LEU A 156 11.06 2.22 -3.67
C LEU A 156 11.60 3.17 -4.77
N LEU A 157 10.70 3.88 -5.45
CA LEU A 157 11.00 4.79 -6.55
C LEU A 157 11.21 6.24 -6.10
N LEU A 158 11.24 6.52 -4.78
CA LEU A 158 11.39 7.88 -4.26
C LEU A 158 12.60 8.63 -4.82
N PRO A 159 13.78 8.03 -5.03
CA PRO A 159 14.89 8.74 -5.67
C PRO A 159 14.54 9.26 -7.07
N SER A 160 13.93 8.43 -7.92
CA SER A 160 13.49 8.81 -9.27
C SER A 160 12.32 9.79 -9.26
N LEU A 161 11.35 9.62 -8.35
CA LEU A 161 10.23 10.56 -8.17
C LEU A 161 10.71 11.94 -7.74
N ASN A 162 11.67 12.02 -6.80
CA ASN A 162 12.26 13.28 -6.37
C ASN A 162 13.02 14.01 -7.49
N ARG A 163 13.76 13.27 -8.33
CA ARG A 163 14.43 13.86 -9.49
C ARG A 163 13.42 14.34 -10.54
N ALA A 164 12.34 13.58 -10.74
CA ALA A 164 11.30 13.92 -11.71
C ALA A 164 10.47 15.15 -11.29
N ARG A 165 10.26 15.35 -9.98
CA ARG A 165 9.51 16.50 -9.44
C ARG A 165 10.07 16.94 -8.08
N PRO A 166 11.14 17.75 -8.09
CA PRO A 166 11.75 18.26 -6.87
C PRO A 166 10.77 19.11 -6.04
N GLY A 167 10.91 19.08 -4.72
CA GLY A 167 10.09 19.87 -3.80
C GLY A 167 8.69 19.31 -3.55
N THR A 168 8.41 18.09 -4.00
CA THR A 168 7.18 17.37 -3.64
C THR A 168 7.33 16.70 -2.28
N ALA A 169 6.34 16.88 -1.40
CA ALA A 169 6.23 16.14 -0.15
C ALA A 169 5.43 14.85 -0.40
N TRP A 170 6.07 13.74 -0.20
CA TRP A 170 5.49 12.42 -0.43
C TRP A 170 4.87 11.87 0.85
N ILE A 171 3.64 11.36 0.74
CA ILE A 171 2.93 10.66 1.81
C ILE A 171 3.00 9.18 1.50
N ASP A 172 3.84 8.46 2.23
CA ASP A 172 3.94 7.01 2.13
C ASP A 172 2.79 6.36 2.91
N SER A 173 1.89 5.70 2.18
CA SER A 173 0.73 5.01 2.76
C SER A 173 1.11 3.90 3.75
N GLY A 174 2.28 3.27 3.58
CA GLY A 174 2.79 2.26 4.51
C GLY A 174 3.21 2.86 5.85
N THR A 175 3.96 3.96 5.82
CA THR A 175 4.40 4.65 7.04
C THR A 175 3.22 5.16 7.87
N VAL A 176 2.26 5.84 7.25
CA VAL A 176 1.08 6.35 7.99
C VAL A 176 0.16 5.23 8.47
N ALA A 177 0.07 4.13 7.72
CA ALA A 177 -0.66 2.96 8.16
C ALA A 177 -0.01 2.29 9.38
N ALA A 178 1.32 2.22 9.45
CA ALA A 178 2.03 1.70 10.62
C ALA A 178 1.74 2.52 11.89
N GLN A 179 1.68 3.85 11.77
CA GLN A 179 1.29 4.75 12.87
C GLN A 179 -0.16 4.51 13.32
N ALA A 180 -1.07 4.31 12.35
CA ALA A 180 -2.47 3.99 12.65
C ALA A 180 -2.62 2.63 13.33
N VAL A 181 -1.84 1.61 12.90
CA VAL A 181 -1.77 0.29 13.57
C VAL A 181 -1.31 0.44 15.01
N GLU A 182 -0.24 1.20 15.26
CA GLU A 182 0.27 1.43 16.62
C GLU A 182 -0.80 2.10 17.50
N SER A 183 -1.45 3.13 16.99
CA SER A 183 -2.51 3.85 17.71
C SER A 183 -3.70 2.93 18.00
N MET A 184 -4.13 2.12 17.05
CA MET A 184 -5.23 1.17 17.23
C MET A 184 -4.88 0.09 18.27
N LEU A 185 -3.71 -0.51 18.19
CA LEU A 185 -3.27 -1.52 19.14
C LEU A 185 -3.20 -0.95 20.58
N ARG A 186 -2.74 0.28 20.73
CA ARG A 186 -2.75 0.97 22.04
C ARG A 186 -4.16 1.19 22.56
N SER A 187 -5.11 1.59 21.72
CA SER A 187 -6.49 1.89 22.13
C SER A 187 -7.26 0.65 22.59
N ILE A 188 -6.95 -0.53 22.03
CA ILE A 188 -7.56 -1.81 22.43
C ILE A 188 -6.75 -2.56 23.49
N GLY A 189 -5.78 -1.90 24.13
CA GLY A 189 -5.00 -2.44 25.26
C GLY A 189 -3.95 -3.50 24.88
N PHE A 190 -3.67 -3.68 23.60
CA PHE A 190 -2.64 -4.61 23.13
C PHE A 190 -1.28 -3.92 23.02
N ARG A 191 -0.71 -3.54 24.16
CA ARG A 191 0.68 -3.13 24.22
C ARG A 191 1.53 -4.28 24.74
N THR A 192 2.56 -4.65 24.00
CA THR A 192 3.59 -5.55 24.51
C THR A 192 4.84 -4.75 24.82
N GLU A 193 5.41 -4.95 26.01
CA GLU A 193 6.72 -4.42 26.41
C GLU A 193 7.84 -5.40 26.05
N SER A 194 7.48 -6.59 25.56
CA SER A 194 8.43 -7.61 25.16
C SER A 194 9.11 -7.29 23.83
N ALA A 195 10.32 -7.80 23.64
CA ALA A 195 11.07 -7.71 22.41
C ALA A 195 10.25 -8.16 21.19
N ARG A 196 10.62 -7.67 19.99
CA ARG A 196 10.00 -8.06 18.71
C ARG A 196 9.86 -9.58 18.63
N GLY A 197 8.63 -10.05 18.50
CA GLY A 197 8.38 -11.45 18.13
C GLY A 197 8.86 -11.71 16.69
N PRO A 198 9.06 -12.99 16.32
CA PRO A 198 9.55 -13.33 14.98
C PRO A 198 8.58 -12.86 13.90
N LEU A 199 9.13 -12.42 12.76
CA LEU A 199 8.38 -12.23 11.54
C LEU A 199 8.22 -13.59 10.86
N ARG A 200 6.96 -14.02 10.61
CA ARG A 200 6.65 -15.16 9.74
C ARG A 200 6.23 -14.62 8.39
N VAL A 201 6.83 -15.13 7.33
CA VAL A 201 6.55 -14.73 5.97
C VAL A 201 5.94 -15.91 5.22
N LEU A 202 4.66 -15.78 4.89
CA LEU A 202 3.89 -16.72 4.10
C LEU A 202 3.77 -16.18 2.68
N LEU A 203 3.96 -17.02 1.68
CA LEU A 203 3.89 -16.66 0.26
C LEU A 203 3.03 -17.67 -0.50
N THR A 204 2.28 -17.22 -1.48
CA THR A 204 1.53 -18.15 -2.34
C THR A 204 2.37 -18.69 -3.50
N ASP A 205 3.50 -18.06 -3.79
CA ASP A 205 4.56 -18.54 -4.68
C ASP A 205 5.89 -17.93 -4.23
N ALA A 206 6.94 -18.74 -4.13
CA ALA A 206 8.26 -18.32 -3.67
C ALA A 206 9.25 -18.34 -4.84
N SER A 207 9.48 -17.18 -5.47
CA SER A 207 10.57 -17.00 -6.42
C SER A 207 11.79 -16.35 -5.75
N SER A 208 12.99 -16.67 -6.24
CA SER A 208 14.24 -16.04 -5.78
C SER A 208 14.23 -14.52 -5.96
N ARG A 209 13.56 -14.04 -6.99
CA ARG A 209 13.37 -12.61 -7.28
C ARG A 209 12.54 -11.91 -6.19
N LEU A 210 11.51 -12.57 -5.71
CA LEU A 210 10.65 -12.03 -4.65
C LEU A 210 11.43 -11.84 -3.35
N GLN A 211 12.30 -12.79 -3.03
CA GLN A 211 13.16 -12.68 -1.86
C GLN A 211 14.04 -11.44 -1.96
N THR A 212 14.72 -11.24 -3.10
CA THR A 212 15.59 -10.07 -3.33
C THR A 212 14.82 -8.74 -3.20
N VAL A 213 13.64 -8.65 -3.82
CA VAL A 213 12.79 -7.44 -3.74
C VAL A 213 12.30 -7.20 -2.32
N GLY A 214 11.86 -8.25 -1.62
CA GLY A 214 11.40 -8.17 -0.24
C GLY A 214 12.50 -7.75 0.73
N GLU A 215 13.70 -8.29 0.60
CA GLU A 215 14.87 -7.92 1.39
C GLU A 215 15.32 -6.47 1.11
N THR A 216 15.27 -6.04 -0.15
CA THR A 216 15.51 -4.63 -0.52
C THR A 216 14.49 -3.70 0.14
N PHE A 217 13.21 -4.11 0.17
CA PHE A 217 12.13 -3.33 0.77
C PHE A 217 12.27 -3.23 2.30
N LEU A 218 12.59 -4.34 2.95
CA LEU A 218 12.72 -4.40 4.42
C LEU A 218 14.06 -3.84 4.93
N GLY A 219 15.09 -3.81 4.10
CA GLY A 219 16.44 -3.48 4.50
C GLY A 219 17.12 -4.55 5.38
N GLU A 220 16.49 -5.73 5.52
CA GLU A 220 16.99 -6.88 6.30
C GLU A 220 16.55 -8.21 5.65
N PRO A 221 17.23 -9.33 5.93
CA PRO A 221 16.84 -10.63 5.41
C PRO A 221 15.42 -11.04 5.84
N LEU A 222 14.65 -11.60 4.90
CA LEU A 222 13.27 -12.06 5.15
C LEU A 222 13.17 -13.26 6.12
N GLY A 223 14.29 -13.96 6.36
CA GLY A 223 14.28 -15.17 7.15
C GLY A 223 13.63 -16.35 6.43
N ARG A 224 12.96 -17.24 7.19
CA ARG A 224 12.32 -18.42 6.61
C ARG A 224 11.03 -18.07 5.91
N LEU A 225 10.97 -18.40 4.62
CA LEU A 225 9.77 -18.31 3.80
C LEU A 225 8.97 -19.62 3.88
N GLU A 226 7.65 -19.50 4.02
CA GLU A 226 6.72 -20.63 4.02
C GLU A 226 5.77 -20.45 2.82
N VAL A 227 5.64 -21.49 1.98
CA VAL A 227 4.67 -21.49 0.87
C VAL A 227 3.33 -22.00 1.37
N VAL A 228 2.26 -21.28 1.04
CA VAL A 228 0.89 -21.62 1.40
C VAL A 228 0.01 -21.65 0.15
N GLU A 229 -0.98 -22.55 0.14
CA GLU A 229 -2.00 -22.63 -0.90
C GLU A 229 -3.21 -21.78 -0.51
N LEU A 230 -3.87 -21.16 -1.55
CA LEU A 230 -5.06 -20.30 -1.42
C LEU A 230 -6.31 -20.99 -1.97
#